data_84fc72e235b732c0dfd8f7a23d660b84
#
_entry.id   84fc72e235b732c0dfd8f7a23d660b84
#
_cell.length_a   1.000
_cell.length_b   1.000
_cell.length_c   1.000
_cell.angle_alpha   90.00
_cell.angle_beta   90.00
_cell.angle_gamma   90.00
#
_symmetry.space_group_name_H-M   'P 1'
#
loop_
_entity.id
_entity.type
_entity.pdbx_description
1 polymer ?
#
loop_
_entity_poly.entity_id
_entity_poly.type
_entity_poly.pdbx_seq_one_letter_code
_entity_poly.pdbx_strand_id
1 'polypeptide(L)'
;MKRILILGAGTGGALCANLLSHRLDLKQWSITVIDREQRHVYQPGLLFLPLALYGYTKAEDLVRPIASPLPRAAELIRADIEHIDTARREVRTSAGSFGYDFL
;
A
#
# COMPACT_ATOMS: atom_id res chain seq x y z
N MET A 1 1.94 -5.30 20.68
CA MET A 1 2.31 -5.30 19.26
C MET A 1 2.27 -3.86 18.75
N LYS A 2 3.32 -3.44 18.08
CA LYS A 2 3.36 -2.12 17.45
C LYS A 2 2.67 -2.16 16.10
N ARG A 3 1.92 -1.11 15.79
CA ARG A 3 1.08 -1.05 14.60
C ARG A 3 1.61 -0.01 13.62
N ILE A 4 1.89 -0.45 12.40
CA ILE A 4 2.26 0.43 11.30
C ILE A 4 1.08 0.49 10.36
N LEU A 5 0.64 1.70 10.05
CA LEU A 5 -0.44 1.95 9.11
C LEU A 5 0.11 2.71 7.91
N ILE A 6 -0.10 2.18 6.72
CA ILE A 6 0.33 2.79 5.46
C ILE A 6 -0.91 3.21 4.69
N LEU A 7 -1.01 4.48 4.38
CA LEU A 7 -2.11 5.03 3.60
C LEU A 7 -1.71 5.10 2.14
N GLY A 8 -2.32 4.25 1.34
CA GLY A 8 -2.05 4.13 -0.07
C GLY A 8 -1.16 2.95 -0.41
N ALA A 9 -1.59 2.14 -1.36
CA ALA A 9 -0.87 0.96 -1.87
C ALA A 9 -0.33 1.19 -3.29
N GLY A 10 -0.02 2.44 -3.64
CA GLY A 10 0.68 2.78 -4.86
C GLY A 10 2.13 2.30 -4.81
N THR A 11 2.96 2.78 -5.73
CA THR A 11 4.37 2.36 -5.80
C THR A 11 5.11 2.60 -4.48
N GLY A 12 4.94 3.78 -3.88
CA GLY A 12 5.61 4.13 -2.62
C GLY A 12 5.13 3.31 -1.44
N GLY A 13 3.81 3.17 -1.27
CA GLY A 13 3.23 2.40 -0.16
C GLY A 13 3.55 0.92 -0.25
N ALA A 14 3.46 0.33 -1.44
CA ALA A 14 3.81 -1.07 -1.67
C ALA A 14 5.29 -1.32 -1.41
N LEU A 15 6.18 -0.45 -1.87
CA LEU A 15 7.61 -0.54 -1.61
C LEU A 15 7.90 -0.46 -0.11
N CYS A 16 7.29 0.50 0.58
CA CYS A 16 7.45 0.68 2.02
C CYS A 16 7.01 -0.59 2.78
N ALA A 17 5.84 -1.14 2.44
CA ALA A 17 5.35 -2.36 3.08
C ALA A 17 6.31 -3.55 2.87
N ASN A 18 6.85 -3.69 1.66
CA ASN A 18 7.80 -4.75 1.37
C ASN A 18 9.11 -4.59 2.14
N LEU A 19 9.67 -3.39 2.17
CA LEU A 19 10.92 -3.13 2.91
C LEU A 19 10.74 -3.37 4.40
N LEU A 20 9.64 -2.90 4.98
CA LEU A 20 9.36 -3.08 6.40
C LEU A 20 9.13 -4.55 6.76
N SER A 21 8.43 -5.30 5.92
CA SER A 21 8.16 -6.72 6.18
C SER A 21 9.43 -7.57 6.23
N HIS A 22 10.49 -7.15 5.53
CA HIS A 22 11.78 -7.83 5.55
C HIS A 22 12.70 -7.41 6.69
N ARG A 23 12.43 -6.27 7.33
CA ARG A 23 13.30 -5.69 8.35
C ARG A 23 12.75 -5.78 9.76
N LEU A 24 11.43 -5.92 9.91
CA LEU A 24 10.78 -5.94 11.21
C LEU A 24 10.43 -7.37 11.63
N ASP A 25 10.47 -7.59 12.94
CA ASP A 25 9.96 -8.84 13.52
C ASP A 25 8.44 -8.79 13.53
N LEU A 26 7.83 -9.54 12.63
CA LEU A 26 6.38 -9.57 12.45
C LEU A 26 5.62 -10.26 13.59
N LYS A 27 6.33 -10.83 14.56
CA LYS A 27 5.75 -11.27 15.83
C LYS A 27 5.47 -10.10 16.77
N GLN A 28 6.16 -8.97 16.57
CA GLN A 28 6.04 -7.77 17.41
C GLN A 28 5.47 -6.57 16.66
N TRP A 29 5.43 -6.62 15.33
CA TRP A 29 4.97 -5.55 14.47
C TRP A 29 3.86 -6.02 13.54
N SER A 30 2.83 -5.19 13.36
CA SER A 30 1.82 -5.41 12.34
C SER A 30 1.89 -4.31 11.28
N ILE A 31 1.66 -4.69 10.03
CA ILE A 31 1.63 -3.78 8.89
C ILE A 31 0.24 -3.85 8.26
N THR A 32 -0.45 -2.73 8.24
CA THR A 32 -1.77 -2.60 7.60
C THR A 32 -1.68 -1.53 6.54
N VAL A 33 -2.19 -1.82 5.35
CA VAL A 33 -2.23 -0.89 4.23
C VAL A 33 -3.69 -0.60 3.89
N ILE A 34 -4.03 0.68 3.75
CA ILE A 34 -5.38 1.10 3.38
C ILE A 34 -5.33 1.78 2.02
N ASP A 35 -6.14 1.30 1.09
CA ASP A 35 -6.29 1.91 -0.24
C ASP A 35 -7.72 1.69 -0.74
N ARG A 36 -8.28 2.67 -1.42
CA ARG A 36 -9.61 2.56 -2.02
C ARG A 36 -9.58 1.86 -3.37
N GLU A 37 -8.43 1.84 -4.04
CA GLU A 37 -8.30 1.35 -5.39
C GLU A 37 -8.30 -0.18 -5.45
N GLN A 38 -8.74 -0.72 -6.58
CA GLN A 38 -8.70 -2.15 -6.84
C GLN A 38 -7.46 -2.58 -7.61
N ARG A 39 -6.81 -1.63 -8.28
CA ARG A 39 -5.71 -1.88 -9.19
C ARG A 39 -4.48 -1.09 -8.80
N HIS A 40 -3.33 -1.73 -8.91
CA HIS A 40 -2.03 -1.10 -8.76
C HIS A 40 -1.48 -0.79 -10.15
N VAL A 41 -1.08 0.47 -10.37
CA VAL A 41 -0.41 0.90 -11.59
C VAL A 41 1.07 1.10 -11.28
N TYR A 42 1.95 0.41 -12.02
CA TYR A 42 3.37 0.61 -11.91
C TYR A 42 3.74 1.92 -12.60
N GLN A 43 3.65 3.03 -11.88
CA GLN A 43 3.84 4.38 -12.42
C GLN A 43 5.20 4.60 -13.08
N PRO A 44 6.33 4.11 -12.54
CA PRO A 44 7.61 4.24 -13.24
C PRO A 44 7.61 3.63 -14.65
N GLY A 45 6.80 2.59 -14.87
CA GLY A 45 6.67 1.95 -16.17
C GLY A 45 6.03 2.83 -17.24
N LEU A 46 5.33 3.88 -16.86
CA LEU A 46 4.74 4.84 -17.82
C LEU A 46 5.81 5.53 -18.66
N LEU A 47 7.03 5.64 -18.16
CA LEU A 47 8.16 6.18 -18.92
C LEU A 47 8.62 5.24 -20.03
N PHE A 48 8.40 3.92 -19.87
CA PHE A 48 8.89 2.90 -20.79
C PHE A 48 7.85 2.54 -21.85
N LEU A 49 6.58 2.77 -21.56
CA LEU A 49 5.47 2.36 -22.42
C LEU A 49 5.55 2.98 -23.84
N PRO A 50 5.78 4.29 -24.01
CA PRO A 50 5.85 4.90 -25.34
C PRO A 50 7.00 4.34 -26.19
N LEU A 51 8.05 3.83 -25.55
CA LEU A 51 9.25 3.31 -26.20
C LEU A 51 9.26 1.78 -26.28
N ALA A 52 8.20 1.13 -25.80
CA ALA A 52 8.05 -0.33 -25.73
C ALA A 52 9.27 -1.00 -25.07
N LEU A 53 9.83 -0.39 -24.02
CA LEU A 53 10.98 -0.92 -23.30
C LEU A 53 10.55 -1.90 -22.22
N TYR A 54 11.43 -2.86 -21.90
CA TYR A 54 11.25 -3.84 -20.83
C TYR A 54 9.96 -4.68 -20.96
N GLY A 55 9.50 -4.88 -22.21
CA GLY A 55 8.31 -5.67 -22.48
C GLY A 55 6.98 -4.93 -22.30
N TYR A 56 7.01 -3.65 -21.92
CA TYR A 56 5.79 -2.83 -21.77
C TYR A 56 5.36 -2.30 -23.13
N THR A 57 4.28 -2.85 -23.68
CA THR A 57 3.76 -2.45 -25.00
C THR A 57 2.36 -1.84 -24.95
N LYS A 58 1.63 -2.04 -23.84
CA LYS A 58 0.27 -1.51 -23.64
C LYS A 58 0.04 -1.19 -22.17
N ALA A 59 -0.93 -0.31 -21.90
CA ALA A 59 -1.21 0.16 -20.54
C ALA A 59 -1.52 -0.97 -19.56
N GLU A 60 -2.20 -2.03 -20.01
CA GLU A 60 -2.53 -3.18 -19.17
C GLU A 60 -1.31 -3.90 -18.62
N ASP A 61 -0.16 -3.79 -19.28
CA ASP A 61 1.09 -4.40 -18.81
C ASP A 61 1.57 -3.79 -17.49
N LEU A 62 1.13 -2.57 -17.16
CA LEU A 62 1.50 -1.85 -15.95
C LEU A 62 0.50 -2.05 -14.81
N VAL A 63 -0.63 -2.70 -15.07
CA VAL A 63 -1.73 -2.82 -14.12
C VAL A 63 -1.75 -4.20 -13.50
N ARG A 64 -1.89 -4.23 -12.16
CA ARG A 64 -2.03 -5.46 -11.37
C ARG A 64 -3.13 -5.26 -10.33
N PRO A 65 -3.71 -6.34 -9.75
CA PRO A 65 -4.54 -6.19 -8.55
C PRO A 65 -3.77 -5.45 -7.47
N ILE A 66 -4.47 -4.61 -6.70
CA ILE A 66 -3.82 -3.74 -5.70
C ILE A 66 -3.00 -4.53 -4.67
N ALA A 67 -3.42 -5.73 -4.31
CA ALA A 67 -2.71 -6.57 -3.36
C ALA A 67 -1.48 -7.25 -3.95
N SER A 68 -1.36 -7.32 -5.28
CA SER A 68 -0.31 -8.11 -5.96
C SER A 68 1.11 -7.72 -5.55
N PRO A 69 1.49 -6.43 -5.46
CA PRO A 69 2.83 -6.04 -5.04
C PRO A 69 3.03 -6.06 -3.52
N LEU A 70 1.99 -6.27 -2.72
CA LEU A 70 2.10 -6.23 -1.27
C LEU A 70 2.66 -7.55 -0.71
N PRO A 71 3.44 -7.50 0.38
CA PRO A 71 3.90 -8.71 1.05
C PRO A 71 2.73 -9.42 1.74
N ARG A 72 2.83 -10.75 1.88
CA ARG A 72 1.78 -11.53 2.56
C ARG A 72 1.57 -11.13 4.01
N ALA A 73 2.60 -10.60 4.64
CA ALA A 73 2.55 -10.17 6.04
C ALA A 73 1.73 -8.90 6.25
N ALA A 74 1.49 -8.12 5.20
CA ALA A 74 0.70 -6.90 5.28
C ALA A 74 -0.78 -7.22 5.06
N GLU A 75 -1.62 -6.64 5.91
CA GLU A 75 -3.07 -6.68 5.73
C GLU A 75 -3.49 -5.52 4.83
N LEU A 76 -4.28 -5.81 3.81
CA LEU A 76 -4.86 -4.79 2.94
C LEU A 76 -6.31 -4.54 3.32
N ILE A 77 -6.63 -3.28 3.60
CA ILE A 77 -8.00 -2.84 3.85
C ILE A 77 -8.40 -1.91 2.70
N ARG A 78 -9.48 -2.26 2.01
CA ARG A 78 -10.01 -1.46 0.91
C ARG A 78 -11.08 -0.52 1.44
N ALA A 79 -10.72 0.73 1.58
CA ALA A 79 -11.59 1.76 2.15
C ALA A 79 -11.15 3.15 1.72
N ASP A 80 -12.09 4.09 1.75
CA ASP A 80 -11.80 5.51 1.59
C ASP A 80 -11.30 6.09 2.91
N ILE A 81 -10.23 6.87 2.85
CA ILE A 81 -9.69 7.56 4.01
C ILE A 81 -10.47 8.86 4.17
N GLU A 82 -11.13 9.03 5.33
CA GLU A 82 -11.99 10.16 5.60
C GLU A 82 -11.33 11.21 6.48
N HIS A 83 -10.59 10.79 7.50
CA HIS A 83 -9.97 11.71 8.45
C HIS A 83 -8.78 11.06 9.15
N ILE A 84 -7.72 11.85 9.37
CA ILE A 84 -6.55 11.42 10.14
C ILE A 84 -6.51 12.24 11.42
N ASP A 85 -6.64 11.59 12.58
CA ASP A 85 -6.54 12.22 13.90
C ASP A 85 -5.17 11.90 14.49
N THR A 86 -4.25 12.83 14.34
CA THR A 86 -2.87 12.64 14.81
C THR A 86 -2.73 12.66 16.32
N ALA A 87 -3.63 13.36 17.01
CA ALA A 87 -3.62 13.41 18.47
C ALA A 87 -4.02 12.07 19.09
N ARG A 88 -5.01 11.40 18.49
CA ARG A 88 -5.47 10.07 18.93
C ARG A 88 -4.73 8.93 18.23
N ARG A 89 -3.91 9.22 17.25
CA ARG A 89 -3.24 8.22 16.42
C ARG A 89 -4.23 7.24 15.80
N GLU A 90 -5.21 7.80 15.12
CA GLU A 90 -6.31 7.04 14.54
C GLU A 90 -6.66 7.57 13.16
N VAL A 91 -6.95 6.68 12.22
CA VAL A 91 -7.43 7.01 10.88
C VAL A 91 -8.86 6.51 10.75
N ARG A 92 -9.77 7.43 10.41
CA ARG A 92 -11.16 7.09 10.14
C ARG A 92 -11.35 6.84 8.65
N THR A 93 -12.01 5.73 8.34
CA THR A 93 -12.25 5.30 6.97
C THR A 93 -13.70 4.89 6.77
N SER A 94 -14.09 4.62 5.53
CA SER A 94 -15.39 4.08 5.19
C SER A 94 -15.63 2.68 5.76
N ALA A 95 -14.58 1.97 6.17
CA ALA A 95 -14.64 0.64 6.78
C ALA A 95 -14.45 0.65 8.30
N GLY A 96 -14.44 1.84 8.92
CA GLY A 96 -14.24 2.01 10.36
C GLY A 96 -12.97 2.76 10.69
N SER A 97 -12.62 2.77 11.98
CA SER A 97 -11.43 3.48 12.47
C SER A 97 -10.30 2.52 12.78
N PHE A 98 -9.08 2.93 12.47
CA PHE A 98 -7.88 2.12 12.66
C PHE A 98 -6.85 2.92 13.45
N GLY A 99 -6.40 2.36 14.58
CA GLY A 99 -5.34 2.96 15.38
C GLY A 99 -3.97 2.60 14.86
N TYR A 100 -2.98 3.45 15.11
CA TYR A 100 -1.61 3.21 14.71
C TYR A 100 -0.62 3.71 15.75
N ASP A 101 0.58 3.16 15.71
CA ASP A 101 1.73 3.69 16.45
C ASP A 101 2.63 4.48 15.48
N PHE A 102 2.70 4.07 14.22
CA PHE A 102 3.44 4.74 13.16
C PHE A 102 2.58 4.82 11.90
N LEU A 103 2.57 5.98 11.27
CA LEU A 103 1.81 6.27 10.07
C LEU A 103 2.77 6.70 8.95
#